data_a76957c1348133bfbab4bb30d573112c
#
_entry.id   a76957c1348133bfbab4bb30d573112c
#
_cell.length_a   1.000
_cell.length_b   1.000
_cell.length_c   1.000
_cell.angle_alpha   90.00
_cell.angle_beta   90.00
_cell.angle_gamma   90.00
#
_symmetry.space_group_name_H-M   'P 1'
#
loop_
_entity.id
_entity.type
_entity.pdbx_description
1 polymer ?
#
loop_
_entity_poly.entity_id
_entity_poly.type
_entity_poly.pdbx_seq_one_letter_code
_entity_poly.pdbx_strand_id
1 'polypeptide(L)'
;MRFQPAMKGIPEETFEAEFKITIKPILINKGNLSLSISTYDKKENLYSIFIDGISYPQGTKTLFLDTGMHTLNIQSEFYRNETRSIYIEQAKDTQIEIKLQSLDPMLKITAPANTKIFIDDTNIPHSETKENIPISEGEHKLRFQIGDYDILRPLTIEKGKTYNINLTVDLQITEE
;
A
#
# COMPACT_ATOMS: atom_id res chain seq x y z
N MET A 1 49.95 14.96 2.15
CA MET A 1 49.71 15.60 3.48
C MET A 1 51.05 15.95 4.04
N ARG A 2 51.38 17.23 4.21
CA ARG A 2 52.66 17.65 4.78
C ARG A 2 52.52 17.73 6.30
N PHE A 3 53.34 17.00 7.03
CA PHE A 3 53.47 17.14 8.48
C PHE A 3 54.65 18.10 8.81
N GLN A 4 54.39 19.15 9.55
CA GLN A 4 55.47 19.95 10.10
C GLN A 4 55.94 19.35 11.43
N PRO A 5 57.21 19.01 11.53
CA PRO A 5 57.75 18.48 12.81
C PRO A 5 57.76 19.58 13.85
N ALA A 6 57.27 19.26 15.06
CA ALA A 6 57.27 20.17 16.21
C ALA A 6 58.66 20.32 16.87
N MET A 7 59.74 19.95 16.18
CA MET A 7 61.09 20.03 16.74
C MET A 7 61.85 21.23 16.17
N LYS A 8 62.27 22.14 17.05
CA LYS A 8 63.14 23.26 16.71
C LYS A 8 64.54 22.74 16.29
N GLY A 9 65.00 23.10 15.09
CA GLY A 9 66.40 22.93 14.66
C GLY A 9 66.66 21.85 13.63
N ILE A 10 65.62 21.19 13.08
CA ILE A 10 65.77 20.23 11.99
C ILE A 10 65.29 20.94 10.70
N PRO A 11 66.12 20.93 9.62
CA PRO A 11 65.69 21.57 8.36
C PRO A 11 64.46 20.86 7.77
N GLU A 12 63.50 21.63 7.26
CA GLU A 12 62.25 21.16 6.67
C GLU A 12 62.44 20.13 5.55
N GLU A 13 63.57 20.18 4.87
CA GLU A 13 63.92 19.32 3.76
C GLU A 13 64.26 17.86 4.14
N THR A 14 64.37 17.56 5.45
CA THR A 14 64.81 16.23 5.94
C THR A 14 63.65 15.32 6.34
N PHE A 15 62.40 15.74 6.18
CA PHE A 15 61.22 14.96 6.60
C PHE A 15 60.20 14.82 5.48
N GLU A 16 60.57 14.22 4.38
CA GLU A 16 59.61 13.65 3.43
C GLU A 16 59.28 12.23 3.89
N ALA A 17 58.08 12.03 4.40
CA ALA A 17 57.54 10.70 4.69
C ALA A 17 56.53 10.33 3.56
N GLU A 18 56.88 9.31 2.83
CA GLU A 18 55.96 8.72 1.83
C GLU A 18 55.07 7.69 2.53
N PHE A 19 53.77 7.95 2.58
CA PHE A 19 52.79 7.00 3.10
C PHE A 19 52.10 6.28 1.97
N LYS A 20 52.34 4.98 1.85
CA LYS A 20 51.56 4.11 0.94
C LYS A 20 50.31 3.64 1.67
N ILE A 21 49.15 4.27 1.34
CA ILE A 21 47.86 3.85 1.84
C ILE A 21 47.31 2.75 0.92
N THR A 22 47.20 1.55 1.44
CA THR A 22 46.52 0.46 0.74
C THR A 22 45.09 0.33 1.29
N ILE A 23 44.10 0.67 0.49
CA ILE A 23 42.70 0.48 0.83
C ILE A 23 42.31 -0.95 0.43
N LYS A 24 42.02 -1.78 1.42
CA LYS A 24 41.41 -3.10 1.18
C LYS A 24 39.90 -2.93 1.31
N PRO A 25 39.10 -3.15 0.26
CA PRO A 25 37.66 -3.17 0.40
C PRO A 25 37.27 -4.36 1.29
N ILE A 26 36.53 -4.10 2.36
CA ILE A 26 35.88 -5.15 3.14
C ILE A 26 34.57 -5.39 2.41
N LEU A 27 34.44 -6.55 1.78
CA LEU A 27 33.17 -7.00 1.18
C LEU A 27 32.20 -7.29 2.33
N ILE A 28 31.29 -6.38 2.56
CA ILE A 28 30.17 -6.61 3.46
C ILE A 28 29.17 -7.48 2.71
N ASN A 29 28.80 -8.61 3.30
CA ASN A 29 27.83 -9.52 2.71
C ASN A 29 26.39 -8.97 2.86
N LYS A 30 26.17 -7.76 2.32
CA LYS A 30 24.90 -7.04 2.41
C LYS A 30 24.55 -6.41 1.07
N GLY A 31 23.25 -6.23 0.86
CA GLY A 31 22.67 -5.45 -0.22
C GLY A 31 21.69 -4.42 0.30
N ASN A 32 21.25 -3.56 -0.58
CA ASN A 32 20.31 -2.50 -0.27
C ASN A 32 18.90 -2.90 -0.72
N LEU A 33 17.90 -2.69 0.14
CA LEU A 33 16.48 -2.80 -0.21
C LEU A 33 15.88 -1.40 -0.25
N SER A 34 15.38 -1.01 -1.41
CA SER A 34 14.56 0.19 -1.59
C SER A 34 13.09 -0.18 -1.60
N LEU A 35 12.33 0.30 -0.62
CA LEU A 35 10.93 -0.04 -0.40
C LEU A 35 10.05 1.18 -0.68
N SER A 36 9.10 1.03 -1.61
CA SER A 36 8.07 2.01 -1.91
C SER A 36 6.71 1.41 -1.62
N ILE A 37 6.02 1.92 -0.60
CA ILE A 37 4.67 1.48 -0.23
C ILE A 37 3.71 2.65 -0.48
N SER A 38 2.68 2.41 -1.28
CA SER A 38 1.63 3.37 -1.59
C SER A 38 0.27 2.83 -1.22
N THR A 39 -0.62 3.74 -0.80
CA THR A 39 -2.02 3.46 -0.50
C THR A 39 -2.90 4.16 -1.53
N TYR A 40 -4.08 3.63 -1.79
CA TYR A 40 -5.03 4.24 -2.73
C TYR A 40 -5.66 5.51 -2.14
N ASP A 41 -5.97 5.46 -0.88
CA ASP A 41 -6.54 6.54 -0.08
C ASP A 41 -5.40 7.22 0.69
N LYS A 42 -5.15 8.41 0.58
CA LYS A 42 -4.09 9.19 1.24
C LYS A 42 -4.13 9.12 2.79
N LYS A 43 -4.70 8.05 3.36
CA LYS A 43 -4.66 7.79 4.80
C LYS A 43 -3.24 7.42 5.19
N GLU A 44 -2.60 8.30 5.92
CA GLU A 44 -1.24 8.10 6.40
C GLU A 44 -1.24 7.15 7.62
N ASN A 45 -0.21 6.33 7.72
CA ASN A 45 0.20 5.63 8.94
C ASN A 45 -0.71 4.48 9.43
N LEU A 46 -1.21 3.64 8.54
CA LEU A 46 -2.15 2.57 8.92
C LEU A 46 -1.61 1.15 8.67
N TYR A 47 -0.30 0.98 8.60
CA TYR A 47 0.33 -0.33 8.41
C TYR A 47 1.65 -0.45 9.16
N SER A 48 2.05 -1.67 9.45
CA SER A 48 3.32 -2.03 10.07
C SER A 48 4.17 -2.84 9.08
N ILE A 49 5.48 -2.59 9.08
CA ILE A 49 6.45 -3.26 8.21
C ILE A 49 7.27 -4.21 9.06
N PHE A 50 7.39 -5.46 8.62
CA PHE A 50 8.26 -6.46 9.22
C PHE A 50 9.14 -7.10 8.15
N ILE A 51 10.41 -7.29 8.47
CA ILE A 51 11.33 -8.10 7.66
C ILE A 51 11.91 -9.16 8.57
N ASP A 52 11.73 -10.43 8.20
CA ASP A 52 12.11 -11.59 9.00
C ASP A 52 11.59 -11.53 10.45
N GLY A 53 10.40 -10.98 10.63
CA GLY A 53 9.76 -10.79 11.94
C GLY A 53 10.26 -9.57 12.73
N ILE A 54 11.25 -8.83 12.24
CA ILE A 54 11.72 -7.60 12.87
C ILE A 54 10.90 -6.42 12.38
N SER A 55 10.35 -5.64 13.32
CA SER A 55 9.55 -4.45 13.00
C SER A 55 10.44 -3.28 12.57
N TYR A 56 10.02 -2.58 11.52
CA TYR A 56 10.66 -1.37 11.02
C TYR A 56 9.70 -0.18 11.08
N PRO A 57 10.24 1.04 11.30
CA PRO A 57 9.41 2.24 11.31
C PRO A 57 8.68 2.42 10.00
N GLN A 58 7.46 2.93 10.09
CA GLN A 58 6.69 3.30 8.93
C GLN A 58 7.39 4.42 8.15
N GLY A 59 7.28 4.38 6.82
CA GLY A 59 8.02 5.31 5.95
C GLY A 59 9.49 4.94 5.74
N THR A 60 9.96 3.80 6.26
CA THR A 60 11.28 3.26 5.92
C THR A 60 11.37 3.04 4.41
N LYS A 61 12.28 3.76 3.76
CA LYS A 61 12.48 3.71 2.29
C LYS A 61 13.65 2.84 1.89
N THR A 62 14.67 2.76 2.74
CA THR A 62 15.92 2.08 2.42
C THR A 62 16.40 1.29 3.62
N LEU A 63 16.77 0.03 3.37
CA LEU A 63 17.29 -0.88 4.37
C LEU A 63 18.53 -1.58 3.85
N PHE A 64 19.48 -1.83 4.73
CA PHE A 64 20.71 -2.54 4.43
C PHE A 64 20.65 -3.93 5.08
N LEU A 65 20.36 -4.95 4.28
CA LEU A 65 20.08 -6.32 4.73
C LEU A 65 21.23 -7.26 4.34
N ASP A 66 21.33 -8.37 5.05
CA ASP A 66 22.25 -9.44 4.67
C ASP A 66 21.85 -10.04 3.30
N THR A 67 22.79 -10.66 2.58
CA THR A 67 22.46 -11.32 1.32
C THR A 67 21.69 -12.60 1.56
N GLY A 68 20.73 -12.88 0.70
CA GLY A 68 19.90 -14.08 0.80
C GLY A 68 18.41 -13.79 0.70
N MET A 69 17.64 -14.79 1.10
CA MET A 69 16.17 -14.70 1.11
C MET A 69 15.69 -14.04 2.39
N HIS A 70 14.81 -13.08 2.25
CA HIS A 70 14.12 -12.39 3.33
C HIS A 70 12.61 -12.44 3.12
N THR A 71 11.86 -12.36 4.21
CA THR A 71 10.40 -12.29 4.17
C THR A 71 9.95 -10.91 4.60
N LEU A 72 9.37 -10.17 3.66
CA LEU A 72 8.70 -8.89 3.91
C LEU A 72 7.24 -9.15 4.22
N ASN A 73 6.75 -8.69 5.38
CA ASN A 73 5.35 -8.70 5.76
C ASN A 73 4.88 -7.27 6.02
N ILE A 74 3.74 -6.92 5.45
CA ILE A 74 3.04 -5.68 5.75
C ILE A 74 1.70 -6.06 6.35
N GLN A 75 1.42 -5.55 7.54
CA GLN A 75 0.20 -5.82 8.30
C GLN A 75 -0.58 -4.54 8.54
N SER A 76 -1.90 -4.61 8.41
CA SER A 76 -2.79 -3.48 8.59
C SER A 76 -4.19 -3.93 9.01
N GLU A 77 -4.89 -3.08 9.74
CA GLU A 77 -6.33 -3.21 10.01
C GLU A 77 -7.19 -2.64 8.86
N PHE A 78 -6.59 -1.82 8.00
CA PHE A 78 -7.29 -1.05 6.94
C PHE A 78 -6.99 -1.55 5.54
N TYR A 79 -5.87 -2.28 5.36
CA TYR A 79 -5.43 -2.81 4.08
C TYR A 79 -5.23 -4.32 4.17
N ARG A 80 -5.29 -4.99 3.02
CA ARG A 80 -4.92 -6.41 2.94
C ARG A 80 -3.47 -6.58 3.33
N ASN A 81 -3.22 -7.56 4.19
CA ASN A 81 -1.86 -7.93 4.55
C ASN A 81 -1.13 -8.47 3.32
N GLU A 82 0.12 -8.02 3.16
CA GLU A 82 1.00 -8.43 2.07
C GLU A 82 2.18 -9.21 2.64
N THR A 83 2.50 -10.33 2.00
CA THR A 83 3.68 -11.13 2.31
C THR A 83 4.45 -11.39 1.03
N ARG A 84 5.75 -11.07 1.02
CA ARG A 84 6.62 -11.29 -0.14
C ARG A 84 7.95 -11.87 0.28
N SER A 85 8.41 -12.87 -0.46
CA SER A 85 9.80 -13.33 -0.40
C SER A 85 10.65 -12.45 -1.31
N ILE A 86 11.70 -11.87 -0.78
CA ILE A 86 12.64 -11.01 -1.49
C ILE A 86 14.04 -11.59 -1.40
N TYR A 87 14.79 -11.50 -2.49
CA TYR A 87 16.18 -11.94 -2.52
C TYR A 87 17.10 -10.73 -2.59
N ILE A 88 18.01 -10.62 -1.64
CA ILE A 88 18.99 -9.55 -1.55
C ILE A 88 20.33 -10.05 -2.09
N GLU A 89 20.82 -9.37 -3.13
CA GLU A 89 22.13 -9.65 -3.70
C GLU A 89 23.18 -8.72 -3.10
N GLN A 90 24.42 -9.24 -3.01
CA GLN A 90 25.55 -8.48 -2.47
C GLN A 90 25.84 -7.24 -3.31
N ALA A 91 25.97 -6.10 -2.62
CA ALA A 91 26.30 -4.80 -3.21
C ALA A 91 25.35 -4.34 -4.32
N LYS A 92 24.10 -4.87 -4.37
CA LYS A 92 23.08 -4.45 -5.32
C LYS A 92 21.91 -3.78 -4.60
N ASP A 93 21.18 -2.98 -5.37
CA ASP A 93 19.91 -2.38 -4.95
C ASP A 93 18.74 -3.24 -5.42
N THR A 94 17.96 -3.73 -4.49
CA THR A 94 16.69 -4.41 -4.75
C THR A 94 15.55 -3.41 -4.55
N GLN A 95 14.74 -3.19 -5.56
CA GLN A 95 13.61 -2.26 -5.50
C GLN A 95 12.31 -3.03 -5.40
N ILE A 96 11.49 -2.70 -4.40
CA ILE A 96 10.17 -3.30 -4.18
C ILE A 96 9.13 -2.20 -4.10
N GLU A 97 8.15 -2.29 -4.98
CA GLU A 97 6.97 -1.44 -4.96
C GLU A 97 5.75 -2.24 -4.53
N ILE A 98 5.00 -1.71 -3.56
CA ILE A 98 3.78 -2.32 -3.04
C ILE A 98 2.68 -1.28 -3.02
N LYS A 99 1.56 -1.62 -3.66
CA LYS A 99 0.33 -0.85 -3.58
C LYS A 99 -0.66 -1.60 -2.71
N LEU A 100 -0.91 -1.08 -1.52
CA LEU A 100 -1.83 -1.69 -0.56
C LEU A 100 -3.28 -1.55 -1.04
N GLN A 101 -4.03 -2.65 -0.94
CA GLN A 101 -5.46 -2.69 -1.27
C GLN A 101 -6.28 -2.40 -0.02
N SER A 102 -7.19 -1.42 -0.10
CA SER A 102 -8.11 -1.11 1.00
C SER A 102 -8.99 -2.31 1.35
N LEU A 103 -9.29 -2.44 2.63
CA LEU A 103 -10.31 -3.34 3.16
C LEU A 103 -11.68 -2.65 3.30
N ASP A 104 -11.81 -1.38 2.91
CA ASP A 104 -13.10 -0.72 2.88
C ASP A 104 -14.03 -1.45 1.90
N PRO A 105 -15.24 -1.84 2.34
CA PRO A 105 -16.20 -2.48 1.44
C PRO A 105 -16.68 -1.51 0.37
N MET A 106 -17.03 -2.05 -0.80
CA MET A 106 -17.47 -1.27 -1.94
C MET A 106 -18.79 -1.80 -2.50
N LEU A 107 -19.65 -0.90 -2.93
CA LEU A 107 -20.86 -1.23 -3.70
C LEU A 107 -20.68 -0.82 -5.15
N LYS A 108 -21.11 -1.67 -6.07
CA LYS A 108 -21.30 -1.37 -7.47
C LYS A 108 -22.77 -1.60 -7.81
N ILE A 109 -23.48 -0.54 -8.16
CA ILE A 109 -24.93 -0.60 -8.40
C ILE A 109 -25.22 -0.35 -9.88
N THR A 110 -25.98 -1.25 -10.49
CA THR A 110 -26.52 -1.10 -11.84
C THR A 110 -28.03 -1.10 -11.75
N ALA A 111 -28.65 -0.03 -12.23
CA ALA A 111 -30.11 0.13 -12.24
C ALA A 111 -30.56 0.90 -13.48
N PRO A 112 -31.84 0.77 -13.91
CA PRO A 112 -32.42 1.59 -14.97
C PRO A 112 -32.30 3.10 -14.71
N ALA A 113 -32.11 3.89 -15.73
CA ALA A 113 -31.85 5.34 -15.63
C ALA A 113 -32.90 6.16 -14.87
N ASN A 114 -34.14 5.68 -14.84
CA ASN A 114 -35.26 6.33 -14.14
C ASN A 114 -35.45 5.85 -12.70
N THR A 115 -34.50 5.08 -12.15
CA THR A 115 -34.53 4.58 -10.78
C THR A 115 -33.85 5.58 -9.84
N LYS A 116 -34.51 5.96 -8.75
CA LYS A 116 -33.83 6.63 -7.63
C LYS A 116 -33.27 5.58 -6.68
N ILE A 117 -32.01 5.76 -6.25
CA ILE A 117 -31.29 4.82 -5.43
C ILE A 117 -31.00 5.47 -4.08
N PHE A 118 -31.28 4.76 -2.99
CA PHE A 118 -31.03 5.24 -1.65
C PHE A 118 -30.29 4.16 -0.85
N ILE A 119 -29.28 4.59 -0.10
CA ILE A 119 -28.58 3.78 0.89
C ILE A 119 -28.79 4.46 2.24
N ASP A 120 -29.39 3.77 3.20
CA ASP A 120 -29.74 4.29 4.53
C ASP A 120 -30.47 5.65 4.46
N ASP A 121 -31.46 5.72 3.54
CA ASP A 121 -32.26 6.92 3.23
C ASP A 121 -31.48 8.08 2.57
N THR A 122 -30.20 7.93 2.32
CA THR A 122 -29.39 8.89 1.55
C THR A 122 -29.51 8.62 0.05
N ASN A 123 -29.91 9.62 -0.73
CA ASN A 123 -30.02 9.49 -2.19
C ASN A 123 -28.63 9.40 -2.84
N ILE A 124 -28.43 8.40 -3.67
CA ILE A 124 -27.21 8.19 -4.45
C ILE A 124 -27.46 8.58 -5.90
N PRO A 125 -26.79 9.62 -6.42
CA PRO A 125 -26.94 10.03 -7.82
C PRO A 125 -26.44 8.95 -8.78
N HIS A 126 -27.11 8.80 -9.95
CA HIS A 126 -26.67 7.86 -10.98
C HIS A 126 -25.23 8.09 -11.49
N SER A 127 -24.71 9.32 -11.38
CA SER A 127 -23.31 9.61 -11.72
C SER A 127 -22.35 8.85 -10.82
N GLU A 128 -22.67 8.65 -9.55
CA GLU A 128 -21.84 7.95 -8.57
C GLU A 128 -21.93 6.43 -8.70
N THR A 129 -23.02 5.89 -9.25
CA THR A 129 -23.16 4.43 -9.45
C THR A 129 -22.27 3.86 -10.55
N LYS A 130 -21.66 4.71 -11.37
CA LYS A 130 -20.67 4.30 -12.39
C LYS A 130 -19.34 3.87 -11.80
N GLU A 131 -19.05 4.32 -10.58
CA GLU A 131 -17.87 3.99 -9.83
C GLU A 131 -18.21 3.09 -8.64
N ASN A 132 -17.20 2.58 -7.97
CA ASN A 132 -17.42 1.85 -6.74
C ASN A 132 -17.72 2.83 -5.60
N ILE A 133 -18.84 2.65 -4.94
CA ILE A 133 -19.32 3.47 -3.82
C ILE A 133 -18.74 2.88 -2.52
N PRO A 134 -17.93 3.61 -1.75
CA PRO A 134 -17.49 3.13 -0.46
C PRO A 134 -18.68 3.08 0.51
N ILE A 135 -18.74 2.02 1.31
CA ILE A 135 -19.78 1.82 2.33
C ILE A 135 -19.14 1.31 3.62
N SER A 136 -19.75 1.59 4.77
CA SER A 136 -19.27 1.04 6.04
C SER A 136 -19.62 -0.44 6.19
N GLU A 137 -18.91 -1.14 7.07
CA GLU A 137 -19.26 -2.47 7.52
C GLU A 137 -20.54 -2.40 8.37
N GLY A 138 -21.39 -3.40 8.26
CA GLY A 138 -22.61 -3.51 9.07
C GLY A 138 -23.87 -3.76 8.26
N GLU A 139 -25.01 -3.49 8.89
CA GLU A 139 -26.32 -3.62 8.25
C GLU A 139 -26.73 -2.30 7.61
N HIS A 140 -27.13 -2.39 6.34
CA HIS A 140 -27.58 -1.26 5.53
C HIS A 140 -28.93 -1.55 4.91
N LYS A 141 -29.63 -0.48 4.56
CA LYS A 141 -30.92 -0.54 3.89
C LYS A 141 -30.79 0.05 2.48
N LEU A 142 -30.98 -0.78 1.46
CA LEU A 142 -30.98 -0.38 0.07
C LEU A 142 -32.42 -0.19 -0.41
N ARG A 143 -32.75 0.99 -0.97
CA ARG A 143 -34.06 1.30 -1.50
C ARG A 143 -33.94 1.79 -2.93
N PHE A 144 -34.71 1.17 -3.82
CA PHE A 144 -34.88 1.59 -5.22
C PHE A 144 -36.31 2.10 -5.42
N GLN A 145 -36.44 3.29 -5.96
CA GLN A 145 -37.73 3.87 -6.33
C GLN A 145 -37.85 3.99 -7.86
N ILE A 146 -38.86 3.37 -8.43
CA ILE A 146 -39.19 3.42 -9.87
C ILE A 146 -40.63 3.86 -10.00
N GLY A 147 -40.85 5.10 -10.44
CA GLY A 147 -42.21 5.70 -10.41
C GLY A 147 -42.78 5.68 -8.99
N ASP A 148 -43.93 5.03 -8.81
CA ASP A 148 -44.63 4.91 -7.53
C ASP A 148 -44.25 3.63 -6.73
N TYR A 149 -43.30 2.84 -7.24
CA TYR A 149 -42.90 1.60 -6.62
C TYR A 149 -41.60 1.75 -5.86
N ASP A 150 -41.59 1.26 -4.61
CA ASP A 150 -40.41 1.16 -3.76
C ASP A 150 -40.01 -0.30 -3.54
N ILE A 151 -38.74 -0.60 -3.78
CA ILE A 151 -38.14 -1.90 -3.53
C ILE A 151 -37.11 -1.71 -2.42
N LEU A 152 -37.38 -2.34 -1.26
CA LEU A 152 -36.50 -2.33 -0.09
C LEU A 152 -35.76 -3.66 0.02
N ARG A 153 -34.44 -3.59 0.29
CA ARG A 153 -33.61 -4.76 0.56
C ARG A 153 -32.63 -4.47 1.70
N PRO A 154 -32.64 -5.28 2.76
CA PRO A 154 -31.56 -5.27 3.75
C PRO A 154 -30.30 -5.85 3.11
N LEU A 155 -29.16 -5.30 3.47
CA LEU A 155 -27.85 -5.70 2.96
C LEU A 155 -26.86 -5.70 4.13
N THR A 156 -26.25 -6.84 4.39
CA THR A 156 -25.18 -6.97 5.38
C THR A 156 -23.84 -6.85 4.68
N ILE A 157 -23.07 -5.86 5.06
CA ILE A 157 -21.77 -5.53 4.47
C ILE A 157 -20.65 -6.03 5.35
N GLU A 158 -19.72 -6.78 4.77
CA GLU A 158 -18.53 -7.28 5.42
C GLU A 158 -17.28 -6.59 4.86
N LYS A 159 -16.31 -6.39 5.72
CA LYS A 159 -15.02 -5.78 5.41
C LYS A 159 -14.30 -6.50 4.25
N GLY A 160 -13.68 -5.73 3.36
CA GLY A 160 -12.85 -6.24 2.26
C GLY A 160 -13.62 -6.86 1.09
N LYS A 161 -14.96 -6.72 1.06
CA LYS A 161 -15.79 -7.25 -0.01
C LYS A 161 -16.29 -6.14 -0.95
N THR A 162 -16.48 -6.51 -2.21
CA THR A 162 -17.19 -5.69 -3.20
C THR A 162 -18.50 -6.36 -3.54
N TYR A 163 -19.61 -5.63 -3.39
CA TYR A 163 -20.95 -6.10 -3.67
C TYR A 163 -21.43 -5.55 -5.00
N ASN A 164 -21.80 -6.46 -5.93
CA ASN A 164 -22.39 -6.08 -7.20
C ASN A 164 -23.92 -6.22 -7.10
N ILE A 165 -24.62 -5.13 -7.22
CA ILE A 165 -26.09 -5.07 -7.11
C ILE A 165 -26.66 -4.69 -8.47
N ASN A 166 -27.46 -5.58 -9.03
CA ASN A 166 -28.13 -5.37 -10.31
C ASN A 166 -29.64 -5.34 -10.09
N LEU A 167 -30.26 -4.21 -10.42
CA LEU A 167 -31.70 -4.10 -10.50
C LEU A 167 -32.13 -4.27 -11.96
N THR A 168 -32.90 -5.33 -12.22
CA THR A 168 -33.54 -5.58 -13.51
C THR A 168 -35.06 -5.46 -13.37
N VAL A 169 -35.69 -4.85 -14.34
CA VAL A 169 -37.17 -4.78 -14.44
C VAL A 169 -37.59 -5.61 -15.64
N ASP A 170 -38.38 -6.66 -15.39
CA ASP A 170 -38.91 -7.53 -16.41
C ASP A 170 -40.40 -7.22 -16.61
N LEU A 171 -40.81 -7.08 -17.86
CA LEU A 171 -42.23 -6.88 -18.26
C LEU A 171 -42.75 -8.15 -18.91
N GLN A 172 -43.69 -8.82 -18.25
CA GLN A 172 -44.41 -9.94 -18.85
C GLN A 172 -45.78 -9.47 -19.36
N ILE A 173 -46.06 -9.74 -20.60
CA ILE A 173 -47.38 -9.51 -21.22
C ILE A 173 -48.02 -10.88 -21.43
N THR A 174 -49.13 -11.15 -20.76
CA THR A 174 -49.97 -12.33 -20.97
C THR A 174 -51.26 -11.93 -21.67
N GLU A 175 -51.56 -12.53 -22.78
CA GLU A 175 -52.89 -12.47 -23.40
C GLU A 175 -53.76 -13.58 -22.80
N GLU A 176 -54.98 -13.27 -22.37
CA GLU A 176 -56.01 -14.25 -21.95
C GLU A 176 -56.94 -14.58 -23.15
#